data_1b5b765c1769b510b9d6919939078825
#
_entry.id   1b5b765c1769b510b9d6919939078825
#
_cell.length_a   1.000
_cell.length_b   1.000
_cell.length_c   1.000
_cell.angle_alpha   90.00
_cell.angle_beta   90.00
_cell.angle_gamma   90.00
#
_symmetry.space_group_name_H-M   'P 1'
#
loop_
_entity.id
_entity.type
_entity.pdbx_description
1 polymer ?
#
loop_
_entity_poly.entity_id
_entity_poly.type
_entity_poly.pdbx_seq_one_letter_code
_entity_poly.pdbx_strand_id
1 'polypeptide(L)'
;MNYQTIAYNVTDGVARLTLNRPERLNSFNAQMHEDVRHALAALQSDDTARVLVLTGAGRGFCAGQDLSDRTVAPGTERADLGASIERHYKPLILALRRLPIPVLAAVNGVAAGAGANLALACDLVVATRSASFVQAFARIGLLPDSGGTWFLPRLVGPARALGLALLGEKLPATQLAEWGLIWRCVDDEDFTAEIDSLAAGLAAAPTLALRRIKQAVHAAWHNTLEQQLDLERDAQRELGYSADYAEGVAAFMAKREPRFTGR
;
A
#
# COMPACT_ATOMS: atom_id res chain seq x y z
N MET A 1 5.94 -3.95 -21.43
CA MET A 1 4.81 -4.91 -21.39
C MET A 1 3.53 -4.12 -21.56
N ASN A 2 2.58 -4.63 -22.36
CA ASN A 2 1.27 -3.98 -22.48
C ASN A 2 0.30 -4.61 -21.49
N TYR A 3 0.01 -3.89 -20.42
CA TYR A 3 -1.04 -4.27 -19.47
C TYR A 3 -2.40 -3.77 -19.97
N GLN A 4 -3.48 -4.48 -19.63
CA GLN A 4 -4.83 -4.14 -20.08
C GLN A 4 -5.59 -3.28 -19.06
N THR A 5 -5.31 -3.50 -17.77
CA THR A 5 -6.09 -2.95 -16.67
C THR A 5 -5.29 -2.09 -15.69
N ILE A 6 -4.01 -1.92 -15.98
CA ILE A 6 -3.12 -1.03 -15.22
C ILE A 6 -2.21 -0.24 -16.16
N ALA A 7 -1.68 0.89 -15.67
CA ALA A 7 -0.51 1.53 -16.22
C ALA A 7 0.66 1.34 -15.26
N TYR A 8 1.84 0.98 -15.79
CA TYR A 8 3.04 0.76 -14.99
C TYR A 8 4.27 1.34 -15.69
N ASN A 9 5.04 2.12 -14.96
CA ASN A 9 6.33 2.65 -15.41
C ASN A 9 7.28 2.85 -14.23
N VAL A 10 8.58 2.90 -14.54
CA VAL A 10 9.63 3.29 -13.57
C VAL A 10 10.40 4.46 -14.17
N THR A 11 10.51 5.55 -13.41
CA THR A 11 11.23 6.75 -13.83
C THR A 11 11.88 7.37 -12.59
N ASP A 12 13.16 7.70 -12.66
CA ASP A 12 13.93 8.34 -11.59
C ASP A 12 13.82 7.61 -10.22
N GLY A 13 13.82 6.28 -10.24
CA GLY A 13 13.71 5.46 -9.04
C GLY A 13 12.27 5.31 -8.52
N VAL A 14 11.28 5.96 -9.12
CA VAL A 14 9.88 5.87 -8.74
C VAL A 14 9.15 4.91 -9.67
N ALA A 15 8.73 3.76 -9.15
CA ALA A 15 7.79 2.87 -9.80
C ALA A 15 6.36 3.40 -9.57
N ARG A 16 5.58 3.60 -10.64
CA ARG A 16 4.17 3.99 -10.56
C ARG A 16 3.30 2.88 -11.11
N LEU A 17 2.38 2.39 -10.28
CA LEU A 17 1.35 1.43 -10.66
C LEU A 17 -0.01 2.11 -10.50
N THR A 18 -0.66 2.36 -11.63
CA THR A 18 -1.99 2.97 -11.66
C THR A 18 -3.02 1.92 -12.04
N LEU A 19 -3.98 1.64 -11.16
CA LEU A 19 -5.15 0.83 -11.49
C LEU A 19 -5.97 1.57 -12.55
N ASN A 20 -6.25 0.95 -13.69
CA ASN A 20 -6.76 1.65 -14.89
C ASN A 20 -8.00 0.99 -15.47
N ARG A 21 -9.07 0.96 -14.67
CA ARG A 21 -10.45 0.64 -15.06
C ARG A 21 -11.38 1.73 -14.48
N PRO A 22 -11.20 3.02 -14.86
CA PRO A 22 -11.90 4.14 -14.23
C PRO A 22 -13.42 4.06 -14.35
N GLU A 23 -13.95 3.46 -15.41
CA GLU A 23 -15.39 3.21 -15.64
C GLU A 23 -15.99 2.24 -14.61
N ARG A 24 -15.16 1.43 -13.96
CA ARG A 24 -15.50 0.48 -12.88
C ARG A 24 -14.92 0.91 -11.54
N LEU A 25 -14.53 2.18 -11.37
CA LEU A 25 -13.86 2.68 -10.18
C LEU A 25 -12.66 1.81 -9.78
N ASN A 26 -11.93 1.29 -10.76
CA ASN A 26 -10.75 0.46 -10.61
C ASN A 26 -10.98 -0.82 -9.78
N SER A 27 -12.19 -1.38 -9.81
CA SER A 27 -12.48 -2.66 -9.18
C SER A 27 -11.71 -3.80 -9.85
N PHE A 28 -11.28 -4.77 -9.04
CA PHE A 28 -10.48 -5.91 -9.47
C PHE A 28 -11.34 -6.97 -10.17
N ASN A 29 -10.95 -7.34 -11.37
CA ASN A 29 -11.35 -8.54 -12.08
C ASN A 29 -10.14 -9.50 -12.21
N ALA A 30 -10.33 -10.65 -12.82
CA ALA A 30 -9.27 -11.65 -13.02
C ALA A 30 -8.04 -11.05 -13.75
N GLN A 31 -8.28 -10.27 -14.81
CA GLN A 31 -7.21 -9.64 -15.59
C GLN A 31 -6.39 -8.65 -14.77
N MET A 32 -7.04 -7.82 -13.94
CA MET A 32 -6.32 -6.86 -13.09
C MET A 32 -5.46 -7.56 -12.05
N HIS A 33 -5.92 -8.69 -11.47
CA HIS A 33 -5.08 -9.49 -10.60
C HIS A 33 -3.83 -10.03 -11.30
N GLU A 34 -3.95 -10.45 -12.55
CA GLU A 34 -2.81 -10.92 -13.35
C GLU A 34 -1.85 -9.80 -13.70
N ASP A 35 -2.37 -8.67 -14.19
CA ASP A 35 -1.57 -7.51 -14.56
C ASP A 35 -0.77 -6.97 -13.36
N VAL A 36 -1.43 -6.79 -12.20
CA VAL A 36 -0.78 -6.32 -10.96
C VAL A 36 0.26 -7.31 -10.47
N ARG A 37 -0.04 -8.61 -10.49
CA ARG A 37 0.93 -9.66 -10.11
C ARG A 37 2.18 -9.61 -10.97
N HIS A 38 2.02 -9.47 -12.29
CA HIS A 38 3.15 -9.37 -13.22
C HIS A 38 3.96 -8.08 -12.99
N ALA A 39 3.29 -6.95 -12.77
CA ALA A 39 3.97 -5.69 -12.49
C ALA A 39 4.79 -5.76 -11.18
N LEU A 40 4.22 -6.34 -10.11
CA LEU A 40 4.93 -6.52 -8.85
C LEU A 40 6.10 -7.51 -8.96
N ALA A 41 5.97 -8.57 -9.76
CA ALA A 41 7.07 -9.49 -10.03
C ALA A 41 8.20 -8.80 -10.82
N ALA A 42 7.87 -8.00 -11.83
CA ALA A 42 8.84 -7.20 -12.57
C ALA A 42 9.56 -6.20 -11.64
N LEU A 43 8.81 -5.52 -10.76
CA LEU A 43 9.36 -4.59 -9.78
C LEU A 43 10.33 -5.25 -8.80
N GLN A 44 10.07 -6.48 -8.38
CA GLN A 44 10.99 -7.22 -7.48
C GLN A 44 12.35 -7.49 -8.11
N SER A 45 12.43 -7.52 -9.44
CA SER A 45 13.66 -7.76 -10.21
C SER A 45 14.27 -6.47 -10.78
N ASP A 46 13.70 -5.31 -10.46
CA ASP A 46 14.16 -4.00 -10.93
C ASP A 46 15.01 -3.32 -9.86
N ASP A 47 16.32 -3.35 -10.05
CA ASP A 47 17.29 -2.72 -9.15
C ASP A 47 17.30 -1.19 -9.22
N THR A 48 16.57 -0.58 -10.16
CA THR A 48 16.48 0.88 -10.32
C THR A 48 15.34 1.48 -9.51
N ALA A 49 14.31 0.71 -9.23
CA ALA A 49 13.16 1.18 -8.45
C ALA A 49 13.48 1.27 -6.96
N ARG A 50 13.16 2.41 -6.34
CA ARG A 50 13.45 2.73 -4.94
C ARG A 50 12.20 3.02 -4.10
N VAL A 51 11.07 3.23 -4.76
CA VAL A 51 9.75 3.41 -4.15
C VAL A 51 8.67 2.96 -5.14
N LEU A 52 7.57 2.40 -4.63
CA LEU A 52 6.36 2.13 -5.40
C LEU A 52 5.27 3.13 -5.00
N VAL A 53 4.68 3.80 -5.98
CA VAL A 53 3.44 4.57 -5.82
C VAL A 53 2.30 3.77 -6.45
N LEU A 54 1.27 3.49 -5.65
CA LEU A 54 0.03 2.81 -6.08
C LEU A 54 -1.12 3.80 -6.06
N THR A 55 -1.82 3.98 -7.19
CA THR A 55 -2.95 4.92 -7.31
C THR A 55 -4.02 4.36 -8.25
N GLY A 56 -5.14 5.07 -8.38
CA GLY A 56 -6.22 4.75 -9.32
C GLY A 56 -6.38 5.79 -10.41
N ALA A 57 -6.71 5.37 -11.63
CA ALA A 57 -7.09 6.29 -12.71
C ALA A 57 -8.48 6.88 -12.47
N GLY A 58 -8.69 8.12 -12.91
CA GLY A 58 -9.97 8.79 -12.82
C GLY A 58 -10.38 9.17 -11.40
N ARG A 59 -11.68 9.05 -11.07
CA ARG A 59 -12.30 9.60 -9.85
C ARG A 59 -12.25 8.67 -8.63
N GLY A 60 -11.70 7.49 -8.73
CA GLY A 60 -11.65 6.49 -7.64
C GLY A 60 -10.28 5.86 -7.50
N PHE A 61 -9.92 5.52 -6.28
CA PHE A 61 -8.74 4.70 -6.05
C PHE A 61 -9.03 3.24 -6.45
N CYS A 62 -9.92 2.57 -5.71
CA CYS A 62 -10.31 1.19 -5.99
C CYS A 62 -11.61 0.83 -5.25
N ALA A 63 -12.63 0.36 -5.97
CA ALA A 63 -13.90 -0.06 -5.38
C ALA A 63 -13.92 -1.52 -4.87
N GLY A 64 -12.77 -2.19 -4.84
CA GLY A 64 -12.64 -3.58 -4.37
C GLY A 64 -12.86 -4.59 -5.48
N GLN A 65 -13.56 -5.68 -5.19
CA GLN A 65 -13.86 -6.73 -6.17
C GLN A 65 -14.94 -6.29 -7.16
N ASP A 66 -14.73 -6.55 -8.44
CA ASP A 66 -15.79 -6.40 -9.45
C ASP A 66 -16.85 -7.48 -9.25
N LEU A 67 -18.03 -7.06 -8.78
CA LEU A 67 -19.12 -7.98 -8.48
C LEU A 67 -19.84 -8.49 -9.73
N SER A 68 -19.61 -7.89 -10.91
CA SER A 68 -20.17 -8.41 -12.16
C SER A 68 -19.64 -9.79 -12.51
N ASP A 69 -18.43 -10.13 -12.07
CA ASP A 69 -17.83 -11.46 -12.24
C ASP A 69 -18.36 -12.50 -11.22
N ARG A 70 -19.25 -12.08 -10.31
CA ARG A 70 -19.77 -12.90 -9.20
C ARG A 70 -21.29 -12.92 -9.18
N THR A 71 -21.93 -12.85 -10.33
CA THR A 71 -23.40 -12.91 -10.44
C THR A 71 -23.92 -14.25 -9.88
N VAL A 72 -24.68 -14.17 -8.78
CA VAL A 72 -25.39 -15.30 -8.21
C VAL A 72 -26.78 -15.33 -8.85
N ALA A 73 -26.90 -15.95 -10.04
CA ALA A 73 -28.21 -16.21 -10.60
C ALA A 73 -28.88 -17.39 -9.84
N PRO A 74 -30.19 -17.38 -9.65
CA PRO A 74 -30.91 -18.53 -9.07
C PRO A 74 -30.59 -19.83 -9.85
N GLY A 75 -30.11 -20.86 -9.13
CA GLY A 75 -29.76 -22.16 -9.72
C GLY A 75 -28.35 -22.30 -10.26
N THR A 76 -27.48 -21.26 -10.15
CA THR A 76 -26.07 -21.38 -10.48
C THR A 76 -25.25 -21.84 -9.27
N GLU A 77 -24.14 -22.54 -9.53
CA GLU A 77 -23.18 -22.90 -8.49
C GLU A 77 -22.57 -21.61 -7.86
N ARG A 78 -22.53 -21.59 -6.54
CA ARG A 78 -21.96 -20.43 -5.81
C ARG A 78 -20.45 -20.40 -5.95
N ALA A 79 -19.89 -19.24 -6.25
CA ALA A 79 -18.45 -19.06 -6.32
C ALA A 79 -17.81 -19.28 -4.94
N ASP A 80 -16.74 -20.07 -4.90
CA ASP A 80 -15.89 -20.21 -3.72
C ASP A 80 -15.07 -18.93 -3.52
N LEU A 81 -15.53 -18.06 -2.59
CA LEU A 81 -14.86 -16.81 -2.27
C LEU A 81 -13.52 -17.05 -1.58
N GLY A 82 -13.39 -18.14 -0.79
CA GLY A 82 -12.14 -18.52 -0.16
C GLY A 82 -11.05 -18.86 -1.17
N ALA A 83 -11.40 -19.60 -2.22
CA ALA A 83 -10.46 -19.89 -3.32
C ALA A 83 -10.01 -18.62 -4.06
N SER A 84 -10.90 -17.64 -4.22
CA SER A 84 -10.57 -16.34 -4.81
C SER A 84 -9.58 -15.56 -3.94
N ILE A 85 -9.79 -15.56 -2.62
CA ILE A 85 -8.87 -14.90 -1.67
C ILE A 85 -7.50 -15.59 -1.71
N GLU A 86 -7.45 -16.91 -1.64
CA GLU A 86 -6.19 -17.69 -1.64
C GLU A 86 -5.40 -17.47 -2.94
N ARG A 87 -6.06 -17.45 -4.09
CA ARG A 87 -5.41 -17.35 -5.40
C ARG A 87 -4.99 -15.93 -5.76
N HIS A 88 -5.74 -14.92 -5.32
CA HIS A 88 -5.60 -13.55 -5.82
C HIS A 88 -5.21 -12.54 -4.74
N TYR A 89 -6.05 -12.35 -3.71
CA TYR A 89 -5.84 -11.27 -2.74
C TYR A 89 -4.72 -11.55 -1.76
N LYS A 90 -4.64 -12.75 -1.21
CA LYS A 90 -3.58 -13.11 -0.26
C LYS A 90 -2.19 -12.93 -0.85
N PRO A 91 -1.84 -13.45 -2.05
CA PRO A 91 -0.54 -13.22 -2.65
C PRO A 91 -0.29 -11.74 -2.99
N LEU A 92 -1.32 -10.99 -3.41
CA LEU A 92 -1.20 -9.56 -3.69
C LEU A 92 -0.79 -8.76 -2.43
N ILE A 93 -1.53 -8.94 -1.35
CA ILE A 93 -1.24 -8.24 -0.08
C ILE A 93 0.14 -8.62 0.45
N LEU A 94 0.49 -9.91 0.41
CA LEU A 94 1.80 -10.37 0.85
C LEU A 94 2.94 -9.85 -0.03
N ALA A 95 2.73 -9.73 -1.36
CA ALA A 95 3.72 -9.16 -2.26
C ALA A 95 4.01 -7.70 -1.92
N LEU A 96 2.97 -6.85 -1.73
CA LEU A 96 3.13 -5.45 -1.34
C LEU A 96 3.88 -5.30 0.00
N ARG A 97 3.49 -6.12 1.00
CA ARG A 97 4.13 -6.08 2.33
C ARG A 97 5.60 -6.50 2.30
N ARG A 98 5.97 -7.41 1.39
CA ARG A 98 7.32 -7.97 1.27
C ARG A 98 8.24 -7.21 0.31
N LEU A 99 7.72 -6.24 -0.46
CA LEU A 99 8.56 -5.41 -1.32
C LEU A 99 9.72 -4.81 -0.53
N PRO A 100 10.97 -4.90 -1.03
CA PRO A 100 12.16 -4.42 -0.33
C PRO A 100 12.31 -2.89 -0.41
N ILE A 101 11.29 -2.20 -0.90
CA ILE A 101 11.22 -0.74 -1.06
C ILE A 101 9.94 -0.21 -0.40
N PRO A 102 9.88 1.08 -0.03
CA PRO A 102 8.65 1.71 0.43
C PRO A 102 7.53 1.62 -0.58
N VAL A 103 6.30 1.47 -0.08
CA VAL A 103 5.06 1.45 -0.87
C VAL A 103 4.16 2.58 -0.40
N LEU A 104 3.88 3.53 -1.28
CA LEU A 104 3.01 4.69 -1.04
C LEU A 104 1.68 4.48 -1.76
N ALA A 105 0.59 4.38 -1.00
CA ALA A 105 -0.76 4.45 -1.57
C ALA A 105 -1.17 5.91 -1.73
N ALA A 106 -1.39 6.33 -2.96
CA ALA A 106 -1.89 7.65 -3.34
C ALA A 106 -3.39 7.53 -3.64
N VAL A 107 -4.23 7.76 -2.62
CA VAL A 107 -5.67 7.53 -2.66
C VAL A 107 -6.39 8.76 -3.19
N ASN A 108 -6.64 8.76 -4.48
CA ASN A 108 -7.21 9.88 -5.26
C ASN A 108 -8.75 9.95 -5.26
N GLY A 109 -9.42 9.11 -4.48
CA GLY A 109 -10.89 9.07 -4.44
C GLY A 109 -11.41 7.92 -3.60
N VAL A 110 -12.54 7.33 -3.99
CA VAL A 110 -13.16 6.24 -3.23
C VAL A 110 -12.26 5.02 -3.16
N ALA A 111 -12.04 4.53 -1.93
CA ALA A 111 -11.42 3.25 -1.60
C ALA A 111 -12.44 2.38 -0.84
N ALA A 112 -12.89 1.26 -1.43
CA ALA A 112 -13.95 0.44 -0.87
C ALA A 112 -13.57 -1.03 -0.74
N GLY A 113 -13.99 -1.67 0.34
CA GLY A 113 -13.78 -3.10 0.58
C GLY A 113 -12.31 -3.50 0.44
N ALA A 114 -12.04 -4.48 -0.42
CA ALA A 114 -10.68 -4.93 -0.72
C ALA A 114 -9.77 -3.79 -1.22
N GLY A 115 -10.32 -2.77 -1.91
CA GLY A 115 -9.57 -1.60 -2.36
C GLY A 115 -9.11 -0.71 -1.19
N ALA A 116 -9.95 -0.52 -0.17
CA ALA A 116 -9.54 0.17 1.05
C ALA A 116 -8.43 -0.61 1.77
N ASN A 117 -8.57 -1.93 1.88
CA ASN A 117 -7.59 -2.78 2.55
C ASN A 117 -6.28 -2.89 1.76
N LEU A 118 -6.33 -2.81 0.41
CA LEU A 118 -5.16 -2.69 -0.45
C LEU A 118 -4.35 -1.43 -0.13
N ALA A 119 -5.02 -0.28 0.05
CA ALA A 119 -4.35 0.94 0.48
C ALA A 119 -3.69 0.78 1.86
N LEU A 120 -4.40 0.17 2.83
CA LEU A 120 -3.90 -0.07 4.19
C LEU A 120 -2.76 -1.11 4.24
N ALA A 121 -2.58 -1.92 3.22
CA ALA A 121 -1.44 -2.84 3.09
C ALA A 121 -0.15 -2.15 2.67
N CYS A 122 -0.22 -0.91 2.17
CA CYS A 122 0.93 -0.08 1.83
C CYS A 122 1.60 0.50 3.09
N ASP A 123 2.83 0.99 2.96
CA ASP A 123 3.59 1.51 4.10
C ASP A 123 3.14 2.91 4.51
N LEU A 124 2.82 3.74 3.52
CA LEU A 124 2.28 5.08 3.71
C LEU A 124 0.99 5.23 2.90
N VAL A 125 -0.02 5.86 3.48
CA VAL A 125 -1.27 6.17 2.79
C VAL A 125 -1.50 7.67 2.85
N VAL A 126 -1.50 8.31 1.68
CA VAL A 126 -1.87 9.72 1.51
C VAL A 126 -3.14 9.78 0.67
N ALA A 127 -4.12 10.54 1.11
CA ALA A 127 -5.40 10.66 0.42
C ALA A 127 -5.76 12.11 0.12
N THR A 128 -6.53 12.34 -0.96
CA THR A 128 -7.16 13.64 -1.20
C THR A 128 -8.24 13.89 -0.17
N ARG A 129 -8.57 15.16 0.09
CA ARG A 129 -9.67 15.57 0.99
C ARG A 129 -11.02 15.02 0.53
N SER A 130 -11.25 14.94 -0.77
CA SER A 130 -12.48 14.37 -1.36
C SER A 130 -12.53 12.85 -1.32
N ALA A 131 -11.44 12.17 -0.97
CA ALA A 131 -11.40 10.72 -0.88
C ALA A 131 -12.21 10.21 0.33
N SER A 132 -12.63 8.96 0.19
CA SER A 132 -13.38 8.28 1.26
C SER A 132 -13.07 6.80 1.28
N PHE A 133 -13.19 6.22 2.47
CA PHE A 133 -12.98 4.80 2.70
C PHE A 133 -14.26 4.16 3.23
N VAL A 134 -14.52 2.92 2.82
CA VAL A 134 -15.68 2.16 3.29
C VAL A 134 -15.36 0.67 3.40
N GLN A 135 -15.67 0.07 4.56
CA GLN A 135 -15.60 -1.37 4.79
C GLN A 135 -16.96 -2.00 4.49
N ALA A 136 -17.34 -2.06 3.19
CA ALA A 136 -18.70 -2.40 2.77
C ALA A 136 -19.10 -3.88 2.96
N PHE A 137 -18.22 -4.71 3.50
CA PHE A 137 -18.39 -6.17 3.56
C PHE A 137 -19.64 -6.63 4.31
N ALA A 138 -19.91 -6.08 5.50
CA ALA A 138 -21.08 -6.44 6.29
C ALA A 138 -22.40 -6.16 5.56
N ARG A 139 -22.43 -5.15 4.66
CA ARG A 139 -23.61 -4.81 3.86
C ARG A 139 -24.00 -5.86 2.84
N ILE A 140 -23.07 -6.77 2.52
CA ILE A 140 -23.28 -7.90 1.59
C ILE A 140 -23.08 -9.25 2.29
N GLY A 141 -23.12 -9.28 3.62
CA GLY A 141 -23.05 -10.51 4.42
C GLY A 141 -21.65 -11.12 4.50
N LEU A 142 -20.59 -10.33 4.31
CA LEU A 142 -19.20 -10.78 4.36
C LEU A 142 -18.44 -10.10 5.51
N LEU A 143 -17.25 -10.63 5.84
CA LEU A 143 -16.28 -9.97 6.71
C LEU A 143 -15.20 -9.28 5.87
N PRO A 144 -14.50 -8.24 6.42
CA PRO A 144 -13.39 -7.62 5.74
C PRO A 144 -12.28 -8.63 5.41
N ASP A 145 -11.92 -8.72 4.13
CA ASP A 145 -10.83 -9.53 3.59
C ASP A 145 -9.56 -8.70 3.31
N SER A 146 -8.64 -9.21 2.51
CA SER A 146 -7.41 -8.51 2.08
C SER A 146 -6.61 -7.89 3.24
N GLY A 147 -6.67 -8.53 4.40
CA GLY A 147 -6.00 -8.08 5.61
C GLY A 147 -6.78 -7.03 6.43
N GLY A 148 -8.00 -6.64 6.06
CA GLY A 148 -8.75 -5.61 6.78
C GLY A 148 -8.91 -5.91 8.26
N THR A 149 -9.25 -7.13 8.65
CA THR A 149 -9.34 -7.55 10.06
C THR A 149 -8.00 -7.59 10.79
N TRP A 150 -6.89 -7.56 10.05
CA TRP A 150 -5.54 -7.50 10.61
C TRP A 150 -5.05 -6.05 10.75
N PHE A 151 -5.24 -5.21 9.71
CA PHE A 151 -4.76 -3.82 9.70
C PHE A 151 -5.58 -2.92 10.60
N LEU A 152 -6.93 -2.95 10.48
CA LEU A 152 -7.80 -2.00 11.17
C LEU A 152 -7.57 -1.97 12.69
N PRO A 153 -7.65 -3.10 13.45
CA PRO A 153 -7.47 -3.03 14.89
C PRO A 153 -6.06 -2.61 15.33
N ARG A 154 -5.05 -2.82 14.47
CA ARG A 154 -3.68 -2.42 14.74
C ARG A 154 -3.43 -0.94 14.52
N LEU A 155 -4.12 -0.34 13.56
CA LEU A 155 -3.97 1.08 13.22
C LEU A 155 -4.83 1.98 14.10
N VAL A 156 -6.09 1.59 14.39
CA VAL A 156 -7.05 2.48 15.08
C VAL A 156 -7.64 1.89 16.37
N GLY A 157 -7.14 0.75 16.80
CA GLY A 157 -7.67 0.03 17.96
C GLY A 157 -8.99 -0.71 17.67
N PRO A 158 -9.39 -1.64 18.56
CA PRO A 158 -10.52 -2.52 18.31
C PRO A 158 -11.87 -1.79 18.22
N ALA A 159 -12.09 -0.72 18.97
CA ALA A 159 -13.37 0.00 18.97
C ALA A 159 -13.68 0.62 17.61
N ARG A 160 -12.74 1.38 17.04
CA ARG A 160 -12.90 1.97 15.70
C ARG A 160 -12.91 0.90 14.60
N ALA A 161 -12.08 -0.12 14.73
CA ALA A 161 -12.05 -1.23 13.77
C ALA A 161 -13.40 -1.95 13.68
N LEU A 162 -14.02 -2.25 14.82
CA LEU A 162 -15.37 -2.84 14.87
C LEU A 162 -16.43 -1.90 14.31
N GLY A 163 -16.40 -0.60 14.66
CA GLY A 163 -17.30 0.38 14.08
C GLY A 163 -17.21 0.43 12.56
N LEU A 164 -15.99 0.52 12.00
CA LEU A 164 -15.75 0.50 10.55
C LEU A 164 -16.27 -0.78 9.90
N ALA A 165 -15.97 -1.94 10.48
CA ALA A 165 -16.28 -3.24 9.88
C ALA A 165 -17.76 -3.61 9.99
N LEU A 166 -18.40 -3.37 11.14
CA LEU A 166 -19.79 -3.75 11.40
C LEU A 166 -20.80 -2.81 10.75
N LEU A 167 -20.55 -1.50 10.78
CA LEU A 167 -21.48 -0.51 10.25
C LEU A 167 -21.27 -0.28 8.75
N GLY A 168 -20.04 -0.47 8.26
CA GLY A 168 -19.70 -0.27 6.85
C GLY A 168 -19.96 1.16 6.37
N GLU A 169 -19.85 2.15 7.25
CA GLU A 169 -20.07 3.54 6.91
C GLU A 169 -18.96 4.08 5.99
N LYS A 170 -19.34 5.02 5.12
CA LYS A 170 -18.42 5.76 4.29
C LYS A 170 -17.84 6.91 5.11
N LEU A 171 -16.53 6.86 5.39
CA LEU A 171 -15.86 7.90 6.15
C LEU A 171 -14.92 8.74 5.26
N PRO A 172 -14.86 10.06 5.50
CA PRO A 172 -13.95 10.95 4.77
C PRO A 172 -12.49 10.71 5.17
N ALA A 173 -11.56 10.94 4.23
CA ALA A 173 -10.13 10.77 4.45
C ALA A 173 -9.60 11.68 5.59
N THR A 174 -10.17 12.87 5.78
CA THR A 174 -9.82 13.79 6.87
C THR A 174 -9.97 13.13 8.23
N GLN A 175 -11.12 12.51 8.50
CA GLN A 175 -11.39 11.82 9.76
C GLN A 175 -10.46 10.62 9.97
N LEU A 176 -10.14 9.91 8.89
CA LEU A 176 -9.25 8.74 8.98
C LEU A 176 -7.79 9.14 9.23
N ALA A 177 -7.35 10.29 8.75
CA ALA A 177 -6.06 10.87 9.09
C ALA A 177 -6.02 11.29 10.58
N GLU A 178 -7.07 11.94 11.10
CA GLU A 178 -7.21 12.27 12.52
C GLU A 178 -7.17 11.03 13.42
N TRP A 179 -7.72 9.91 12.95
CA TRP A 179 -7.72 8.66 13.69
C TRP A 179 -6.39 7.89 13.61
N GLY A 180 -5.48 8.30 12.73
CA GLY A 180 -4.23 7.59 12.47
C GLY A 180 -4.40 6.33 11.62
N LEU A 181 -5.53 6.17 10.93
CA LEU A 181 -5.72 5.06 9.97
C LEU A 181 -4.89 5.25 8.71
N ILE A 182 -4.74 6.50 8.26
CA ILE A 182 -3.90 6.89 7.14
C ILE A 182 -2.87 7.93 7.59
N TRP A 183 -1.75 8.01 6.86
CA TRP A 183 -0.65 8.89 7.22
C TRP A 183 -1.01 10.37 7.07
N ARG A 184 -1.65 10.74 5.94
CA ARG A 184 -1.95 12.14 5.64
C ARG A 184 -3.19 12.28 4.75
N CYS A 185 -3.93 13.38 4.96
CA CYS A 185 -4.95 13.87 4.06
C CYS A 185 -4.54 15.26 3.59
N VAL A 186 -4.59 15.52 2.29
CA VAL A 186 -4.19 16.79 1.66
C VAL A 186 -5.32 17.34 0.79
N ASP A 187 -5.29 18.63 0.50
CA ASP A 187 -6.26 19.24 -0.41
C ASP A 187 -6.10 18.67 -1.82
N ASP A 188 -7.21 18.57 -2.55
CA ASP A 188 -7.24 17.89 -3.85
C ASP A 188 -6.30 18.54 -4.87
N GLU A 189 -6.16 19.87 -4.81
CA GLU A 189 -5.27 20.66 -5.67
C GLU A 189 -3.78 20.39 -5.39
N ASP A 190 -3.41 20.07 -4.16
CA ASP A 190 -2.03 19.82 -3.75
C ASP A 190 -1.63 18.36 -3.88
N PHE A 191 -2.60 17.46 -4.09
CA PHE A 191 -2.39 16.01 -4.00
C PHE A 191 -1.27 15.49 -4.89
N THR A 192 -1.27 15.87 -6.17
CA THR A 192 -0.25 15.40 -7.12
C THR A 192 1.14 15.87 -6.72
N ALA A 193 1.29 17.15 -6.36
CA ALA A 193 2.57 17.72 -5.95
C ALA A 193 3.09 17.06 -4.66
N GLU A 194 2.22 16.79 -3.69
CA GLU A 194 2.58 16.09 -2.45
C GLU A 194 3.05 14.67 -2.72
N ILE A 195 2.33 13.90 -3.55
CA ILE A 195 2.72 12.52 -3.91
C ILE A 195 4.05 12.52 -4.65
N ASP A 196 4.26 13.44 -5.60
CA ASP A 196 5.50 13.53 -6.37
C ASP A 196 6.68 13.90 -5.46
N SER A 197 6.49 14.84 -4.54
CA SER A 197 7.50 15.24 -3.56
C SER A 197 7.88 14.09 -2.61
N LEU A 198 6.89 13.39 -2.05
CA LEU A 198 7.12 12.24 -1.18
C LEU A 198 7.83 11.11 -1.93
N ALA A 199 7.38 10.79 -3.14
CA ALA A 199 7.98 9.74 -3.95
C ALA A 199 9.43 10.05 -4.33
N ALA A 200 9.72 11.29 -4.76
CA ALA A 200 11.07 11.75 -5.05
C ALA A 200 11.96 11.70 -3.81
N GLY A 201 11.46 12.16 -2.66
CA GLY A 201 12.17 12.09 -1.38
C GLY A 201 12.52 10.64 -0.99
N LEU A 202 11.57 9.70 -1.11
CA LEU A 202 11.80 8.28 -0.84
C LEU A 202 12.77 7.65 -1.85
N ALA A 203 12.69 8.04 -3.13
CA ALA A 203 13.61 7.55 -4.15
C ALA A 203 15.05 8.08 -3.95
N ALA A 204 15.24 9.29 -3.39
CA ALA A 204 16.53 9.85 -3.06
C ALA A 204 17.09 9.34 -1.71
N ALA A 205 16.29 8.72 -0.86
CA ALA A 205 16.64 8.27 0.49
C ALA A 205 17.50 6.97 0.47
N PRO A 206 18.18 6.60 1.56
CA PRO A 206 18.99 5.37 1.64
C PRO A 206 18.09 4.12 1.63
N THR A 207 17.84 3.55 0.48
CA THR A 207 16.85 2.48 0.24
C THR A 207 17.08 1.26 1.13
N LEU A 208 18.35 0.88 1.38
CA LEU A 208 18.68 -0.23 2.28
C LEU A 208 18.16 0.06 3.70
N ALA A 209 18.38 1.28 4.21
CA ALA A 209 17.90 1.68 5.52
C ALA A 209 16.36 1.69 5.58
N LEU A 210 15.69 2.26 4.56
CA LEU A 210 14.23 2.27 4.48
C LEU A 210 13.65 0.84 4.47
N ARG A 211 14.29 -0.09 3.75
CA ARG A 211 13.94 -1.51 3.78
C ARG A 211 14.03 -2.10 5.18
N ARG A 212 15.13 -1.84 5.91
CA ARG A 212 15.33 -2.36 7.27
C ARG A 212 14.34 -1.74 8.26
N ILE A 213 14.04 -0.45 8.15
CA ILE A 213 12.99 0.22 8.94
C ILE A 213 11.63 -0.46 8.72
N LYS A 214 11.21 -0.65 7.46
CA LYS A 214 9.97 -1.34 7.11
C LYS A 214 9.91 -2.73 7.72
N GLN A 215 10.96 -3.53 7.57
CA GLN A 215 11.05 -4.89 8.11
C GLN A 215 10.97 -4.90 9.64
N ALA A 216 11.70 -4.02 10.32
CA ALA A 216 11.71 -3.93 11.77
C ALA A 216 10.34 -3.51 12.34
N VAL A 217 9.71 -2.49 11.76
CA VAL A 217 8.36 -2.05 12.17
C VAL A 217 7.33 -3.17 11.97
N HIS A 218 7.41 -3.90 10.84
CA HIS A 218 6.49 -5.02 10.61
C HIS A 218 6.73 -6.19 11.57
N ALA A 219 7.99 -6.48 11.93
CA ALA A 219 8.34 -7.56 12.85
C ALA A 219 7.90 -7.25 14.31
N ALA A 220 7.88 -5.97 14.71
CA ALA A 220 7.52 -5.54 16.05
C ALA A 220 6.13 -6.02 16.52
N TRP A 221 5.22 -6.32 15.59
CA TRP A 221 3.88 -6.87 15.89
C TRP A 221 3.90 -8.31 16.44
N HIS A 222 5.02 -9.01 16.32
CA HIS A 222 5.14 -10.42 16.68
C HIS A 222 6.32 -10.70 17.60
N ASN A 223 7.28 -9.76 17.69
CA ASN A 223 8.48 -9.89 18.50
C ASN A 223 8.22 -9.54 19.96
N THR A 224 8.92 -10.21 20.88
CA THR A 224 9.14 -9.65 22.21
C THR A 224 10.09 -8.46 22.13
N LEU A 225 10.15 -7.62 23.18
CA LEU A 225 11.09 -6.49 23.21
C LEU A 225 12.54 -6.94 23.00
N GLU A 226 12.95 -8.06 23.63
CA GLU A 226 14.29 -8.61 23.49
C GLU A 226 14.60 -9.00 22.03
N GLN A 227 13.68 -9.75 21.38
CA GLN A 227 13.81 -10.12 19.97
C GLN A 227 13.87 -8.88 19.06
N GLN A 228 13.08 -7.84 19.38
CA GLN A 228 13.09 -6.60 18.60
C GLN A 228 14.42 -5.86 18.72
N LEU A 229 14.97 -5.74 19.93
CA LEU A 229 16.29 -5.13 20.17
C LEU A 229 17.41 -5.90 19.48
N ASP A 230 17.35 -7.23 19.45
CA ASP A 230 18.30 -8.06 18.72
C ASP A 230 18.23 -7.81 17.21
N LEU A 231 17.02 -7.73 16.65
CA LEU A 231 16.80 -7.38 15.24
C LEU A 231 17.36 -6.00 14.91
N GLU A 232 17.08 -4.99 15.75
CA GLU A 232 17.57 -3.61 15.59
C GLU A 232 19.10 -3.57 15.64
N ARG A 233 19.73 -4.25 16.61
CA ARG A 233 21.20 -4.37 16.72
C ARG A 233 21.80 -4.93 15.42
N ASP A 234 21.23 -6.02 14.89
CA ASP A 234 21.77 -6.68 13.70
C ASP A 234 21.54 -5.85 12.44
N ALA A 235 20.40 -5.20 12.32
CA ALA A 235 20.12 -4.23 11.25
C ALA A 235 21.08 -3.03 11.31
N GLN A 236 21.31 -2.46 12.51
CA GLN A 236 22.25 -1.34 12.68
C GLN A 236 23.69 -1.74 12.35
N ARG A 237 24.09 -2.97 12.69
CA ARG A 237 25.41 -3.48 12.31
C ARG A 237 25.55 -3.55 10.78
N GLU A 238 24.57 -4.08 10.07
CA GLU A 238 24.57 -4.15 8.60
C GLU A 238 24.62 -2.74 7.99
N LEU A 239 23.72 -1.87 8.43
CA LEU A 239 23.62 -0.50 7.91
C LEU A 239 24.88 0.33 8.21
N GLY A 240 25.52 0.12 9.35
CA GLY A 240 26.77 0.78 9.73
C GLY A 240 27.95 0.49 8.80
N TYR A 241 27.90 -0.60 8.02
CA TYR A 241 28.89 -0.91 6.99
C TYR A 241 28.47 -0.48 5.58
N SER A 242 27.30 0.14 5.41
CA SER A 242 26.81 0.56 4.10
C SER A 242 27.52 1.81 3.58
N ALA A 243 27.60 1.94 2.26
CA ALA A 243 28.09 3.15 1.61
C ALA A 243 27.22 4.38 1.94
N ASP A 244 25.90 4.18 2.06
CA ASP A 244 24.96 5.25 2.39
C ASP A 244 25.15 5.78 3.82
N TYR A 245 25.51 4.95 4.79
CA TYR A 245 25.85 5.42 6.13
C TYR A 245 27.11 6.30 6.12
N ALA A 246 28.15 5.87 5.42
CA ALA A 246 29.39 6.66 5.29
C ALA A 246 29.13 8.00 4.60
N GLU A 247 28.33 8.00 3.54
CA GLU A 247 27.92 9.23 2.85
C GLU A 247 27.08 10.14 3.76
N GLY A 248 26.11 9.58 4.48
CA GLY A 248 25.27 10.33 5.42
C GLY A 248 26.09 11.06 6.48
N VAL A 249 27.06 10.37 7.09
CA VAL A 249 27.97 10.98 8.09
C VAL A 249 28.83 12.05 7.45
N ALA A 250 29.43 11.78 6.28
CA ALA A 250 30.29 12.74 5.57
C ALA A 250 29.51 14.01 5.16
N ALA A 251 28.29 13.84 4.65
CA ALA A 251 27.42 14.95 4.25
C ALA A 251 27.01 15.79 5.46
N PHE A 252 26.65 15.15 6.58
CA PHE A 252 26.30 15.84 7.82
C PHE A 252 27.47 16.69 8.35
N MET A 253 28.67 16.12 8.40
CA MET A 253 29.88 16.85 8.85
C MET A 253 30.25 18.00 7.91
N ALA A 254 30.03 17.83 6.61
CA ALA A 254 30.28 18.85 5.59
C ALA A 254 29.13 19.87 5.42
N LYS A 255 28.02 19.71 6.14
CA LYS A 255 26.79 20.54 6.03
C LYS A 255 26.26 20.64 4.59
N ARG A 256 26.24 19.53 3.88
CA ARG A 256 25.69 19.40 2.52
C ARG A 256 24.62 18.33 2.45
N GLU A 257 23.81 18.35 1.40
CA GLU A 257 22.86 17.27 1.13
C GLU A 257 23.60 15.96 0.80
N PRO A 258 23.13 14.81 1.36
CA PRO A 258 23.67 13.50 1.04
C PRO A 258 23.23 13.02 -0.33
N ARG A 259 24.04 12.13 -0.93
CA ARG A 259 23.74 11.48 -2.22
C ARG A 259 23.73 9.97 -2.02
N PHE A 260 22.58 9.45 -1.62
CA PHE A 260 22.42 8.03 -1.34
C PHE A 260 22.30 7.20 -2.61
N THR A 261 22.95 6.04 -2.59
CA THR A 261 22.94 5.05 -3.69
C THR A 261 22.00 3.88 -3.43
N GLY A 262 21.52 3.74 -2.21
CA GLY A 262 20.68 2.63 -1.77
C GLY A 262 21.44 1.37 -1.35
N ARG A 263 22.75 1.49 -1.15
CA ARG A 263 23.67 0.37 -0.89
C ARG A 263 24.49 0.56 0.39
#